data_78271d508863ee6e8f925b3cfcd566d1
#
_entry.id   78271d508863ee6e8f925b3cfcd566d1
#
_cell.length_a   1.000
_cell.length_b   1.000
_cell.length_c   1.000
_cell.angle_alpha   90.00
_cell.angle_beta   90.00
_cell.angle_gamma   90.00
#
_symmetry.space_group_name_H-M   'P 1'
#
loop_
_entity.id
_entity.type
_entity.pdbx_description
1 polymer ?
#
loop_
_entity_poly.entity_id
_entity_poly.type
_entity_poly.pdbx_seq_one_letter_code
_entity_poly.pdbx_strand_id
1 'polypeptide(L)'
;MEFRAEARYMRVSPQKARLVLNLIKGRRVEEARNTLAFTKKRVAATVGKLLQSAIDNANFLSTEKGLDVDLDNLYVKHAVANDGPRLKRIRPAPMGRAYHYVRRISHLEIVLAERNRNGAAIGTAGGEHATKHAAPARPKAKVKAKSKAPAKKKAVGKKATAKK
;
A
#
# COMPACT_ATOMS: atom_id res chain seq x y z
N MET A 1 9.92 20.66 -1.69
CA MET A 1 8.73 20.87 -2.54
C MET A 1 8.06 19.55 -2.87
N GLU A 2 6.79 19.58 -3.34
CA GLU A 2 6.06 18.35 -3.70
C GLU A 2 5.54 18.46 -5.14
N PHE A 3 5.80 17.43 -5.93
CA PHE A 3 5.37 17.33 -7.32
C PHE A 3 4.40 16.17 -7.47
N ARG A 4 3.20 16.45 -7.94
CA ARG A 4 2.11 15.48 -8.02
C ARG A 4 1.79 15.11 -9.46
N ALA A 5 1.57 13.82 -9.70
CA ALA A 5 0.95 13.32 -10.92
C ALA A 5 -0.18 12.35 -10.57
N GLU A 6 -1.28 12.43 -11.31
CA GLU A 6 -2.48 11.61 -11.09
C GLU A 6 -2.96 11.02 -12.40
N ALA A 7 -3.25 9.72 -12.38
CA ALA A 7 -3.91 9.01 -13.49
C ALA A 7 -5.29 8.51 -13.03
N ARG A 8 -6.35 9.13 -13.53
CA ARG A 8 -7.73 8.79 -13.19
C ARG A 8 -8.29 7.69 -14.11
N TYR A 9 -9.26 6.95 -13.62
CA TYR A 9 -10.03 5.92 -14.34
C TYR A 9 -9.21 4.84 -15.02
N MET A 10 -8.10 4.44 -14.40
CA MET A 10 -7.26 3.38 -14.93
C MET A 10 -7.95 2.02 -14.81
N ARG A 11 -7.98 1.25 -15.92
CA ARG A 11 -8.59 -0.10 -15.97
C ARG A 11 -7.72 -1.16 -15.29
N VAL A 12 -7.34 -0.89 -14.05
CA VAL A 12 -6.52 -1.76 -13.20
C VAL A 12 -7.21 -1.93 -11.87
N SER A 13 -7.12 -3.14 -11.29
CA SER A 13 -7.61 -3.35 -9.93
C SER A 13 -6.69 -2.63 -8.94
N PRO A 14 -7.22 -1.87 -7.96
CA PRO A 14 -6.42 -1.13 -6.99
C PRO A 14 -5.51 -2.04 -6.15
N GLN A 15 -5.96 -3.24 -5.80
CA GLN A 15 -5.12 -4.23 -5.10
C GLN A 15 -3.86 -4.60 -5.90
N LYS A 16 -4.01 -4.82 -7.23
CA LYS A 16 -2.86 -5.14 -8.10
C LYS A 16 -1.93 -3.94 -8.28
N ALA A 17 -2.48 -2.73 -8.30
CA ALA A 17 -1.69 -1.50 -8.38
C ALA A 17 -0.90 -1.25 -7.10
N ARG A 18 -1.52 -1.43 -5.93
CA ARG A 18 -0.85 -1.26 -4.62
C ARG A 18 0.39 -2.14 -4.48
N LEU A 19 0.37 -3.38 -5.00
CA LEU A 19 1.54 -4.25 -4.97
C LEU A 19 2.76 -3.63 -5.69
N VAL A 20 2.52 -2.96 -6.83
CA VAL A 20 3.60 -2.31 -7.59
C VAL A 20 4.00 -0.98 -6.95
N LEU A 21 3.03 -0.19 -6.50
CA LEU A 21 3.29 1.09 -5.84
C LEU A 21 4.10 0.93 -4.54
N ASN A 22 3.85 -0.13 -3.79
CA ASN A 22 4.63 -0.42 -2.57
C ASN A 22 6.11 -0.72 -2.85
N LEU A 23 6.47 -1.19 -4.06
CA LEU A 23 7.86 -1.44 -4.44
C LEU A 23 8.65 -0.15 -4.66
N ILE A 24 7.98 0.93 -5.07
CA ILE A 24 8.63 2.21 -5.40
C ILE A 24 8.52 3.24 -4.27
N LYS A 25 7.63 3.04 -3.32
CA LYS A 25 7.39 3.97 -2.22
C LYS A 25 8.65 4.15 -1.36
N GLY A 26 9.03 5.40 -1.13
CA GLY A 26 10.21 5.77 -0.34
C GLY A 26 11.55 5.62 -1.07
N ARG A 27 11.57 5.16 -2.32
CA ARG A 27 12.79 5.03 -3.13
C ARG A 27 13.11 6.32 -3.85
N ARG A 28 14.40 6.49 -4.23
CA ARG A 28 14.82 7.54 -5.18
C ARG A 28 14.16 7.31 -6.54
N VAL A 29 13.96 8.37 -7.29
CA VAL A 29 13.27 8.32 -8.58
C VAL A 29 13.96 7.38 -9.56
N GLU A 30 15.29 7.40 -9.66
CA GLU A 30 16.07 6.51 -10.50
C GLU A 30 15.90 5.03 -10.12
N GLU A 31 16.02 4.71 -8.83
CA GLU A 31 15.81 3.36 -8.32
C GLU A 31 14.38 2.87 -8.57
N ALA A 32 13.39 3.77 -8.40
CA ALA A 32 11.99 3.47 -8.68
C ALA A 32 11.77 3.16 -10.17
N ARG A 33 12.39 3.92 -11.08
CA ARG A 33 12.33 3.71 -12.53
C ARG A 33 12.94 2.36 -12.91
N ASN A 34 14.12 2.04 -12.39
CA ASN A 34 14.79 0.76 -12.60
C ASN A 34 13.95 -0.41 -12.05
N THR A 35 13.42 -0.29 -10.84
CA THR A 35 12.55 -1.31 -10.23
C THR A 35 11.30 -1.57 -11.09
N LEU A 36 10.69 -0.54 -11.65
CA LEU A 36 9.52 -0.68 -12.52
C LEU A 36 9.87 -1.33 -13.86
N ALA A 37 11.03 -1.02 -14.44
CA ALA A 37 11.49 -1.62 -15.69
C ALA A 37 11.67 -3.14 -15.58
N PHE A 38 12.20 -3.62 -14.45
CA PHE A 38 12.39 -5.06 -14.20
C PHE A 38 11.14 -5.78 -13.67
N THR A 39 10.09 -5.04 -13.31
CA THR A 39 8.88 -5.65 -12.75
C THR A 39 8.00 -6.27 -13.82
N LYS A 40 7.82 -7.60 -13.82
CA LYS A 40 7.02 -8.37 -14.79
C LYS A 40 5.50 -8.16 -14.68
N LYS A 41 5.01 -7.18 -13.94
CA LYS A 41 3.58 -6.91 -13.78
C LYS A 41 3.09 -5.91 -14.84
N ARG A 42 1.99 -6.22 -15.54
CA ARG A 42 1.40 -5.35 -16.55
C ARG A 42 1.16 -3.90 -16.05
N VAL A 43 0.87 -3.75 -14.77
CA VAL A 43 0.63 -2.44 -14.13
C VAL A 43 1.90 -1.60 -14.06
N ALA A 44 3.09 -2.22 -14.01
CA ALA A 44 4.36 -1.52 -13.89
C ALA A 44 4.58 -0.51 -15.04
N ALA A 45 4.24 -0.88 -16.26
CA ALA A 45 4.34 0.03 -17.41
C ALA A 45 3.47 1.29 -17.25
N THR A 46 2.26 1.14 -16.72
CA THR A 46 1.34 2.27 -16.47
C THR A 46 1.86 3.16 -15.34
N VAL A 47 2.34 2.56 -14.26
CA VAL A 47 2.95 3.28 -13.13
C VAL A 47 4.23 3.99 -13.56
N GLY A 48 5.03 3.37 -14.44
CA GLY A 48 6.23 3.99 -15.03
C GLY A 48 5.92 5.27 -15.83
N LYS A 49 4.85 5.25 -16.64
CA LYS A 49 4.40 6.45 -17.36
C LYS A 49 3.94 7.55 -16.40
N LEU A 50 3.25 7.18 -15.33
CA LEU A 50 2.80 8.14 -14.32
C LEU A 50 3.98 8.74 -13.54
N LEU A 51 4.99 7.92 -13.24
CA LEU A 51 6.23 8.39 -12.59
C LEU A 51 6.98 9.36 -13.51
N GLN A 52 7.09 9.05 -14.81
CA GLN A 52 7.70 9.95 -15.79
C GLN A 52 6.96 11.28 -15.85
N SER A 53 5.64 11.28 -15.89
CA SER A 53 4.83 12.50 -15.86
C SER A 53 5.07 13.32 -14.57
N ALA A 54 5.30 12.67 -13.42
CA ALA A 54 5.63 13.38 -12.19
C ALA A 54 7.01 14.05 -12.26
N ILE A 55 7.99 13.42 -12.92
CA ILE A 55 9.32 13.98 -13.17
C ILE A 55 9.22 15.16 -14.12
N ASP A 56 8.46 15.02 -15.21
CA ASP A 56 8.26 16.08 -16.19
C ASP A 56 7.59 17.30 -15.56
N ASN A 57 6.60 17.08 -14.67
CA ASN A 57 5.98 18.14 -13.89
C ASN A 57 6.99 18.84 -12.94
N ALA A 58 7.90 18.07 -12.33
CA ALA A 58 8.96 18.65 -11.49
C ALA A 58 9.89 19.53 -12.31
N ASN A 59 10.34 19.06 -13.48
CA ASN A 59 11.19 19.83 -14.41
C ASN A 59 10.50 21.11 -14.88
N PHE A 60 9.23 21.03 -15.26
CA PHE A 60 8.46 22.16 -15.73
C PHE A 60 8.33 23.23 -14.67
N LEU A 61 7.95 22.84 -13.44
CA LEU A 61 7.82 23.77 -12.32
C LEU A 61 9.17 24.37 -11.88
N SER A 62 10.27 23.59 -12.00
CA SER A 62 11.63 24.10 -11.78
C SER A 62 11.95 25.23 -12.75
N THR A 63 11.69 25.01 -14.04
CA THR A 63 11.95 26.01 -15.10
C THR A 63 11.08 27.25 -14.96
N GLU A 64 9.76 27.08 -14.71
CA GLU A 64 8.84 28.23 -14.59
C GLU A 64 9.08 29.08 -13.38
N LYS A 65 9.41 28.48 -12.24
CA LYS A 65 9.59 29.18 -10.97
C LYS A 65 11.04 29.57 -10.69
N GLY A 66 11.97 29.21 -11.58
CA GLY A 66 13.40 29.43 -11.39
C GLY A 66 13.94 28.76 -10.11
N LEU A 67 13.37 27.61 -9.76
CA LEU A 67 13.75 26.86 -8.57
C LEU A 67 14.76 25.80 -8.98
N ASP A 68 15.92 25.78 -8.32
CA ASP A 68 16.91 24.73 -8.50
C ASP A 68 16.42 23.43 -7.84
N VAL A 69 15.71 22.60 -8.61
CA VAL A 69 15.25 21.30 -8.14
C VAL A 69 16.25 20.22 -8.59
N ASP A 70 16.94 19.64 -7.63
CA ASP A 70 17.85 18.52 -7.86
C ASP A 70 17.06 17.25 -8.17
N LEU A 71 17.03 16.83 -9.45
CA LEU A 71 16.34 15.63 -9.89
C LEU A 71 16.87 14.36 -9.21
N ASP A 72 18.17 14.32 -8.94
CA ASP A 72 18.85 13.18 -8.31
C ASP A 72 18.44 13.01 -6.84
N ASN A 73 18.00 14.11 -6.20
CA ASN A 73 17.54 14.12 -4.82
C ASN A 73 16.03 13.88 -4.67
N LEU A 74 15.31 13.71 -5.79
CA LEU A 74 13.90 13.39 -5.76
C LEU A 74 13.65 11.96 -5.28
N TYR A 75 12.65 11.79 -4.42
CA TYR A 75 12.18 10.49 -3.96
C TYR A 75 10.66 10.40 -4.00
N VAL A 76 10.14 9.19 -4.06
CA VAL A 76 8.70 8.91 -4.06
C VAL A 76 8.18 9.04 -2.62
N LYS A 77 7.58 10.18 -2.28
CA LYS A 77 6.99 10.44 -0.97
C LYS A 77 5.73 9.61 -0.75
N HIS A 78 4.78 9.72 -1.68
CA HIS A 78 3.53 8.98 -1.65
C HIS A 78 3.28 8.31 -3.00
N ALA A 79 2.78 7.07 -2.93
CA ALA A 79 2.29 6.33 -4.08
C ALA A 79 1.03 5.59 -3.64
N VAL A 80 -0.13 6.03 -4.13
CA VAL A 80 -1.44 5.56 -3.68
C VAL A 80 -2.28 5.07 -4.85
N ALA A 81 -3.06 4.03 -4.62
CA ALA A 81 -4.11 3.57 -5.53
C ALA A 81 -5.45 3.60 -4.82
N ASN A 82 -6.30 4.53 -5.22
CA ASN A 82 -7.64 4.70 -4.73
C ASN A 82 -8.63 3.88 -5.56
N ASP A 83 -9.69 3.41 -4.92
CA ASP A 83 -10.74 2.66 -5.59
C ASP A 83 -11.59 3.62 -6.46
N GLY A 84 -11.73 3.26 -7.73
CA GLY A 84 -12.62 3.96 -8.66
C GLY A 84 -13.97 3.25 -8.82
N PRO A 85 -14.78 3.69 -9.80
CA PRO A 85 -16.07 3.10 -10.07
C PRO A 85 -15.98 1.61 -10.40
N ARG A 86 -17.01 0.87 -10.03
CA ARG A 86 -17.10 -0.58 -10.20
C ARG A 86 -18.09 -0.90 -11.31
N LEU A 87 -17.62 -1.53 -12.39
CA LEU A 87 -18.46 -1.94 -13.50
C LEU A 87 -18.96 -3.38 -13.28
N LYS A 88 -20.25 -3.55 -13.07
CA LYS A 88 -20.89 -4.87 -12.97
C LYS A 88 -20.95 -5.51 -14.35
N ARG A 89 -20.63 -6.81 -14.44
CA ARG A 89 -20.64 -7.62 -15.66
C ARG A 89 -21.17 -9.02 -15.33
N ILE A 90 -21.71 -9.68 -16.35
CA ILE A 90 -22.24 -11.03 -16.25
C ILE A 90 -21.34 -11.95 -17.05
N ARG A 91 -21.10 -13.12 -16.52
CA ARG A 91 -20.41 -14.21 -17.17
C ARG A 91 -21.38 -15.41 -17.30
N PRO A 92 -21.61 -15.95 -18.50
CA PRO A 92 -22.42 -17.14 -18.64
C PRO A 92 -21.79 -18.33 -17.90
N ALA A 93 -22.64 -19.18 -17.34
CA ALA A 93 -22.26 -20.36 -16.58
C ALA A 93 -23.06 -21.57 -17.05
N PRO A 94 -22.63 -22.80 -16.73
CA PRO A 94 -23.36 -24.04 -17.07
C PRO A 94 -24.80 -24.03 -16.54
N MET A 95 -25.66 -24.76 -17.19
CA MET A 95 -27.11 -24.92 -16.85
C MET A 95 -27.88 -23.57 -16.87
N GLY A 96 -27.58 -22.70 -17.81
CA GLY A 96 -28.29 -21.42 -17.95
C GLY A 96 -28.09 -20.41 -16.82
N ARG A 97 -27.12 -20.65 -15.90
CA ARG A 97 -26.82 -19.74 -14.80
C ARG A 97 -25.98 -18.57 -15.27
N ALA A 98 -26.04 -17.45 -14.55
CA ALA A 98 -25.24 -16.26 -14.81
C ALA A 98 -24.47 -15.86 -13.55
N TYR A 99 -23.14 -15.73 -13.66
CA TYR A 99 -22.29 -15.25 -12.57
C TYR A 99 -22.01 -13.79 -12.73
N HIS A 100 -22.30 -13.02 -11.68
CA HIS A 100 -21.97 -11.61 -11.64
C HIS A 100 -20.51 -11.43 -11.22
N TYR A 101 -19.77 -10.59 -11.96
CA TYR A 101 -18.43 -10.17 -11.58
C TYR A 101 -18.27 -8.66 -11.71
N VAL A 102 -17.28 -8.13 -11.05
CA VAL A 102 -17.02 -6.69 -11.02
C VAL A 102 -15.68 -6.39 -11.66
N ARG A 103 -15.68 -5.55 -12.69
CA ARG A 103 -14.46 -4.92 -13.20
C ARG A 103 -14.17 -3.68 -12.39
N ARG A 104 -13.02 -3.69 -11.70
CA ARG A 104 -12.57 -2.58 -10.86
C ARG A 104 -11.74 -1.61 -11.68
N ILE A 105 -11.93 -0.34 -11.41
CA ILE A 105 -11.15 0.77 -11.92
C ILE A 105 -10.44 1.39 -10.72
N SER A 106 -9.29 2.02 -10.92
CA SER A 106 -8.54 2.70 -9.87
C SER A 106 -8.05 4.06 -10.32
N HIS A 107 -7.83 4.94 -9.37
CA HIS A 107 -7.13 6.19 -9.53
C HIS A 107 -5.74 6.02 -8.91
N LEU A 108 -4.71 6.34 -9.69
CA LEU A 108 -3.32 6.24 -9.25
C LEU A 108 -2.78 7.64 -9.00
N GLU A 109 -2.08 7.82 -7.91
CA GLU A 109 -1.47 9.08 -7.52
C GLU A 109 -0.03 8.83 -7.07
N ILE A 110 0.89 9.63 -7.58
CA ILE A 110 2.30 9.64 -7.18
C ILE A 110 2.65 11.08 -6.79
N VAL A 111 3.29 11.22 -5.66
CA VAL A 111 3.83 12.48 -5.17
C VAL A 111 5.33 12.30 -4.97
N LEU A 112 6.10 13.10 -5.67
CA LEU A 112 7.55 13.20 -5.49
C LEU A 112 7.85 14.34 -4.53
N ALA A 113 8.91 14.20 -3.76
CA ALA A 113 9.43 15.24 -2.91
C ALA A 113 10.96 15.24 -2.97
N GLU A 114 11.54 16.40 -2.74
CA GLU A 114 12.96 16.57 -2.65
C GLU A 114 13.47 16.18 -1.25
N ARG A 115 14.58 15.50 -1.21
CA ARG A 115 15.22 15.07 0.03
C ARG A 115 16.39 15.99 0.32
N ASN A 116 16.41 16.58 1.51
CA ASN A 116 17.57 17.36 1.95
C ASN A 116 18.84 16.51 1.97
N ARG A 117 19.99 17.10 1.71
CA ARG A 117 21.32 16.50 1.86
C ARG A 117 21.53 15.83 3.22
N ASN A 118 20.83 16.28 4.25
CA ASN A 118 20.87 15.71 5.60
C ASN A 118 19.90 14.53 5.82
N GLY A 119 19.29 13.99 4.76
CA GLY A 119 18.41 12.84 4.84
C GLY A 119 17.00 13.10 5.41
N ALA A 120 16.70 14.29 5.86
CA ALA A 120 15.37 14.70 6.31
C ALA A 120 14.52 15.16 5.11
N ALA A 121 13.27 14.74 5.04
CA ALA A 121 12.33 15.29 4.06
C ALA A 121 12.10 16.77 4.37
N ILE A 122 12.15 17.63 3.33
CA ILE A 122 11.75 19.03 3.48
C ILE A 122 10.25 19.05 3.69
N GLY A 123 9.82 19.01 4.96
CA GLY A 123 8.43 19.25 5.32
C GLY A 123 8.12 20.72 5.16
N THR A 124 7.19 21.08 4.30
CA THR A 124 6.56 22.39 4.37
C THR A 124 5.92 22.52 5.75
N ALA A 125 6.49 23.39 6.58
CA ALA A 125 5.86 23.84 7.82
C ALA A 125 4.56 24.57 7.44
N GLY A 126 3.45 23.97 7.74
CA GLY A 126 2.13 24.58 7.51
C GLY A 126 1.02 23.61 7.86
N GLY A 127 0.58 23.58 9.11
CA GLY A 127 -0.59 22.83 9.52
C GLY A 127 -0.41 22.10 10.85
N GLU A 128 -0.34 22.89 11.92
CA GLU A 128 -0.54 22.39 13.29
C GLU A 128 -1.92 21.74 13.40
N HIS A 129 -1.95 20.42 13.55
CA HIS A 129 -2.97 19.75 14.32
C HIS A 129 -2.30 18.71 15.20
N ALA A 130 -1.77 19.19 16.31
CA ALA A 130 -1.38 18.37 17.43
C ALA A 130 -2.64 17.83 18.12
N THR A 131 -3.13 16.69 17.68
CA THR A 131 -3.97 15.85 18.55
C THR A 131 -3.04 14.94 19.32
N LYS A 132 -2.66 15.40 20.52
CA LYS A 132 -2.09 14.57 21.58
C LYS A 132 -3.15 13.52 21.98
N HIS A 133 -3.15 12.36 21.37
CA HIS A 133 -3.72 11.16 21.98
C HIS A 133 -2.68 10.56 22.91
N ALA A 134 -2.73 10.98 24.15
CA ALA A 134 -2.10 10.28 25.25
C ALA A 134 -2.70 8.87 25.35
N ALA A 135 -1.90 7.84 25.11
CA ALA A 135 -2.28 6.47 25.36
C ALA A 135 -2.48 6.28 26.87
N PRO A 136 -3.61 5.71 27.34
CA PRO A 136 -3.78 5.40 28.75
C PRO A 136 -2.82 4.27 29.15
N ALA A 137 -2.01 4.54 30.17
CA ALA A 137 -1.12 3.58 30.78
C ALA A 137 -1.93 2.38 31.32
N ARG A 138 -1.63 1.17 30.82
CA ARG A 138 -2.15 -0.08 31.37
C ARG A 138 -1.58 -0.31 32.77
N PRO A 139 -2.39 -0.55 33.81
CA PRO A 139 -1.89 -0.91 35.11
C PRO A 139 -1.32 -2.34 35.06
N LYS A 140 -0.08 -2.49 35.55
CA LYS A 140 0.59 -3.77 35.76
C LYS A 140 -0.18 -4.57 36.81
N ALA A 141 -0.91 -5.59 36.41
CA ALA A 141 -1.50 -6.55 37.31
C ALA A 141 -0.40 -7.47 37.89
N LYS A 142 -0.26 -7.45 39.20
CA LYS A 142 0.60 -8.35 39.98
C LYS A 142 0.12 -9.80 39.83
N VAL A 143 0.95 -10.64 39.26
CA VAL A 143 0.73 -12.09 39.25
C VAL A 143 0.98 -12.62 40.66
N LYS A 144 -0.09 -13.01 41.36
CA LYS A 144 -0.02 -13.84 42.57
C LYS A 144 0.11 -15.29 42.11
N ALA A 145 1.24 -15.90 42.49
CA ALA A 145 1.44 -17.33 42.44
C ALA A 145 0.42 -18.04 43.34
N LYS A 146 -0.28 -19.04 42.85
CA LYS A 146 -1.00 -20.01 43.66
C LYS A 146 -0.65 -21.43 43.21
N SER A 147 -0.14 -22.13 44.20
CA SER A 147 0.34 -23.48 44.39
C SER A 147 -0.45 -24.62 43.73
N LYS A 148 0.36 -25.64 43.43
CA LYS A 148 0.04 -27.04 43.14
C LYS A 148 -1.07 -27.68 44.00
N ALA A 149 -1.83 -28.56 43.35
CA ALA A 149 -2.29 -29.85 43.94
C ALA A 149 -2.78 -30.81 42.80
N PRO A 150 -2.84 -32.12 43.05
CA PRO A 150 -2.37 -33.12 42.09
C PRO A 150 -3.48 -34.00 41.45
N ALA A 151 -2.96 -34.84 40.58
CA ALA A 151 -3.58 -35.93 39.82
C ALA A 151 -4.80 -36.66 40.43
N LYS A 152 -5.77 -37.01 39.59
CA LYS A 152 -6.50 -38.27 39.67
C LYS A 152 -6.63 -38.92 38.29
N LYS A 153 -5.89 -40.02 38.15
CA LYS A 153 -6.08 -41.08 37.17
C LYS A 153 -7.49 -41.67 37.36
N LYS A 154 -8.25 -41.87 36.29
CA LYS A 154 -9.22 -42.99 36.24
C LYS A 154 -9.12 -43.62 34.86
N ALA A 155 -8.94 -44.92 35.00
CA ALA A 155 -8.71 -45.92 33.98
C ALA A 155 -10.03 -46.41 33.37
N VAL A 156 -9.86 -46.98 32.14
CA VAL A 156 -10.47 -48.23 31.65
C VAL A 156 -11.96 -48.22 31.28
N GLY A 157 -12.18 -48.55 30.03
CA GLY A 157 -13.46 -48.96 29.50
C GLY A 157 -13.32 -49.46 28.04
N LYS A 158 -12.60 -50.58 27.83
CA LYS A 158 -12.74 -51.43 26.64
C LYS A 158 -14.17 -51.91 26.54
N LYS A 159 -14.81 -51.84 25.38
CA LYS A 159 -15.78 -52.83 24.93
C LYS A 159 -15.72 -52.94 23.42
N ALA A 160 -15.27 -54.10 22.99
CA ALA A 160 -15.43 -54.68 21.66
C ALA A 160 -16.79 -55.42 21.61
N THR A 161 -17.41 -55.40 20.47
CA THR A 161 -18.29 -56.46 19.86
C THR A 161 -18.62 -55.95 18.46
N ALA A 162 -18.18 -56.53 17.35
CA ALA A 162 -18.48 -57.81 16.75
C ALA A 162 -19.86 -57.81 16.04
N LYS A 163 -19.77 -57.98 14.70
CA LYS A 163 -20.67 -58.70 13.78
C LYS A 163 -22.13 -58.26 13.63
N LYS A 164 -22.51 -57.79 12.48
CA LYS A 164 -23.11 -58.61 11.38
C LYS A 164 -23.11 -57.77 10.10
#